data_76d0715b7e825c9103d3cf59565fdca2
#
_entry.id   76d0715b7e825c9103d3cf59565fdca2
#
_cell.length_a   1.000
_cell.length_b   1.000
_cell.length_c   1.000
_cell.angle_alpha   90.00
_cell.angle_beta   90.00
_cell.angle_gamma   90.00
#
_symmetry.space_group_name_H-M   'P 1'
#
loop_
_entity.id
_entity.type
_entity.pdbx_description
1 polymer ?
#
loop_
_entity_poly.entity_id
_entity_poly.type
_entity_poly.pdbx_seq_one_letter_code
_entity_poly.pdbx_strand_id
1 'polypeptide(L)'
;LIGVLAIIFAETGLLVGLAFPGDSLLFIAGVAASGSGAAILGGASLDPLALFIGAPIVAVTGSQVGYWFGAKYGRKLFNRPDGRFFTQSKVDATEKWLSKYGTGKALVLARFIPFVRTLINPLAGIVGIPAKKFIFWNVLGAVVWTQGVIGLGYLLGEKLKGSVDKYLLPVVGLIIIVSVVPVAIEFFREWSTRKHHS
;
A
#
# COMPACT_ATOMS: atom_id res chain seq x y z
N LEU A 1 6.77 -15.16 4.58
CA LEU A 1 6.06 -14.80 3.36
C LEU A 1 4.57 -14.55 3.61
N ILE A 2 3.83 -15.49 4.19
CA ILE A 2 2.36 -15.37 4.40
C ILE A 2 2.00 -14.08 5.15
N GLY A 3 2.71 -13.73 6.22
CA GLY A 3 2.48 -12.48 6.96
C GLY A 3 2.64 -11.23 6.10
N VAL A 4 3.68 -11.18 5.25
CA VAL A 4 3.90 -10.08 4.30
C VAL A 4 2.71 -9.94 3.35
N LEU A 5 2.30 -11.05 2.73
CA LEU A 5 1.18 -11.08 1.80
C LEU A 5 -0.16 -10.68 2.46
N ALA A 6 -0.40 -11.16 3.69
CA ALA A 6 -1.60 -10.82 4.45
C ALA A 6 -1.66 -9.31 4.78
N ILE A 7 -0.54 -8.71 5.18
CA ILE A 7 -0.46 -7.28 5.47
C ILE A 7 -0.71 -6.46 4.19
N ILE A 8 -0.11 -6.84 3.05
CA ILE A 8 -0.33 -6.16 1.77
C ILE A 8 -1.80 -6.26 1.34
N PHE A 9 -2.42 -7.44 1.50
CA PHE A 9 -3.85 -7.60 1.23
C PHE A 9 -4.69 -6.68 2.10
N ALA A 10 -4.44 -6.66 3.41
CA ALA A 10 -5.17 -5.81 4.36
C ALA A 10 -4.99 -4.33 4.05
N GLU A 11 -3.77 -3.91 3.69
CA GLU A 11 -3.46 -2.53 3.33
C GLU A 11 -4.17 -2.08 2.05
N THR A 12 -4.20 -2.91 1.03
CA THR A 12 -4.79 -2.55 -0.26
C THR A 12 -6.31 -2.71 -0.29
N GLY A 13 -6.87 -3.61 0.52
CA GLY A 13 -8.29 -3.98 0.51
C GLY A 13 -9.11 -3.42 1.66
N LEU A 14 -8.51 -3.31 2.82
CA LEU A 14 -9.17 -2.82 4.02
C LEU A 14 -8.63 -1.41 4.31
N LEU A 15 -9.51 -0.47 4.62
CA LEU A 15 -9.15 0.92 4.96
C LEU A 15 -8.22 1.04 6.19
N VAL A 16 -7.98 -0.08 6.87
CA VAL A 16 -7.02 -0.23 7.97
C VAL A 16 -5.58 -0.02 7.50
N GLY A 17 -5.32 -0.16 6.20
CA GLY A 17 -4.00 -0.01 5.59
C GLY A 17 -3.37 1.38 5.69
N LEU A 18 -4.12 2.40 6.09
CA LEU A 18 -3.56 3.73 6.41
C LEU A 18 -2.57 3.68 7.59
N ALA A 19 -2.62 2.63 8.42
CA ALA A 19 -1.76 2.46 9.59
C ALA A 19 -0.53 1.55 9.32
N PHE A 20 -0.45 0.89 8.17
CA PHE A 20 0.64 -0.05 7.90
C PHE A 20 1.63 0.48 6.85
N PRO A 21 2.94 0.40 7.12
CA PRO A 21 3.98 0.85 6.19
C PRO A 21 4.29 -0.22 5.12
N GLY A 22 3.33 -0.53 4.23
CA GLY A 22 3.43 -1.62 3.27
C GLY A 22 4.54 -1.46 2.23
N ASP A 23 4.87 -0.22 1.84
CA ASP A 23 6.00 0.03 0.94
C ASP A 23 7.32 -0.43 1.56
N SER A 24 7.53 -0.11 2.85
CA SER A 24 8.70 -0.54 3.59
C SER A 24 8.71 -2.04 3.78
N LEU A 25 7.55 -2.63 4.06
CA LEU A 25 7.42 -4.08 4.19
C LEU A 25 7.76 -4.80 2.88
N LEU A 26 7.28 -4.30 1.74
CA LEU A 26 7.62 -4.85 0.43
C LEU A 26 9.11 -4.70 0.10
N PHE A 27 9.68 -3.54 0.40
CA PHE A 27 11.09 -3.30 0.21
C PHE A 27 11.95 -4.23 1.06
N ILE A 28 11.65 -4.35 2.36
CA ILE A 28 12.35 -5.25 3.29
C ILE A 28 12.16 -6.70 2.86
N ALA A 29 10.97 -7.09 2.41
CA ALA A 29 10.73 -8.43 1.89
C ALA A 29 11.57 -8.71 0.63
N GLY A 30 11.76 -7.70 -0.24
CA GLY A 30 12.69 -7.80 -1.37
C GLY A 30 14.12 -8.03 -0.95
N VAL A 31 14.61 -7.27 0.03
CA VAL A 31 15.95 -7.49 0.61
C VAL A 31 16.06 -8.87 1.25
N ALA A 32 15.05 -9.31 2.00
CA ALA A 32 15.00 -10.62 2.65
C ALA A 32 14.91 -11.80 1.66
N ALA A 33 14.43 -11.55 0.45
CA ALA A 33 14.42 -12.53 -0.65
C ALA A 33 15.73 -12.57 -1.45
N SER A 34 16.65 -11.60 -1.22
CA SER A 34 17.97 -11.56 -1.87
C SER A 34 18.97 -12.50 -1.22
N GLY A 35 20.18 -12.60 -1.79
CA GLY A 35 21.29 -13.36 -1.23
C GLY A 35 21.75 -12.91 0.18
N SER A 36 21.34 -11.72 0.64
CA SER A 36 21.56 -11.22 2.00
C SER A 36 20.43 -11.57 2.96
N GLY A 37 19.35 -12.20 2.48
CA GLY A 37 18.12 -12.47 3.26
C GLY A 37 18.36 -13.31 4.50
N ALA A 38 19.21 -14.34 4.40
CA ALA A 38 19.54 -15.22 5.52
C ALA A 38 20.18 -14.47 6.70
N ALA A 39 21.03 -13.48 6.44
CA ALA A 39 21.66 -12.67 7.48
C ALA A 39 20.65 -11.78 8.22
N ILE A 40 19.62 -11.30 7.53
CA ILE A 40 18.56 -10.44 8.10
C ILE A 40 17.55 -11.27 8.91
N LEU A 41 17.23 -12.47 8.42
CA LEU A 41 16.17 -13.33 8.99
C LEU A 41 16.72 -14.44 9.89
N GLY A 42 17.97 -14.31 10.40
CA GLY A 42 18.55 -15.28 11.33
C GLY A 42 18.73 -16.68 10.73
N GLY A 43 19.11 -16.77 9.45
CA GLY A 43 19.33 -18.01 8.72
C GLY A 43 18.19 -18.42 7.80
N ALA A 44 17.03 -17.76 7.86
CA ALA A 44 15.92 -17.97 6.93
C ALA A 44 15.99 -16.99 5.75
N SER A 45 15.42 -17.34 4.60
CA SER A 45 15.26 -16.44 3.46
C SER A 45 13.83 -16.53 2.94
N LEU A 46 13.36 -15.48 2.30
CA LEU A 46 12.11 -15.52 1.56
C LEU A 46 12.36 -16.07 0.16
N ASP A 47 11.44 -16.91 -0.31
CA ASP A 47 11.45 -17.36 -1.70
C ASP A 47 11.16 -16.17 -2.63
N PRO A 48 12.12 -15.75 -3.49
CA PRO A 48 11.93 -14.61 -4.38
C PRO A 48 10.77 -14.84 -5.35
N LEU A 49 10.65 -16.03 -5.93
CA LEU A 49 9.61 -16.34 -6.92
C LEU A 49 8.22 -16.21 -6.31
N ALA A 50 8.03 -16.80 -5.13
CA ALA A 50 6.78 -16.72 -4.40
C ALA A 50 6.43 -15.28 -3.99
N LEU A 51 7.44 -14.45 -3.67
CA LEU A 51 7.25 -13.04 -3.34
C LEU A 51 6.86 -12.21 -4.58
N PHE A 52 7.62 -12.34 -5.68
CA PHE A 52 7.40 -11.59 -6.92
C PHE A 52 6.06 -11.94 -7.60
N ILE A 53 5.57 -13.17 -7.44
CA ILE A 53 4.25 -13.59 -7.96
C ILE A 53 3.15 -13.27 -6.94
N GLY A 54 3.34 -13.59 -5.68
CA GLY A 54 2.33 -13.48 -4.64
C GLY A 54 1.95 -12.03 -4.32
N ALA A 55 2.92 -11.12 -4.26
CA ALA A 55 2.66 -9.73 -3.89
C ALA A 55 1.70 -9.01 -4.86
N PRO A 56 1.90 -9.05 -6.20
CA PRO A 56 0.93 -8.44 -7.11
C PRO A 56 -0.45 -9.10 -7.05
N ILE A 57 -0.54 -10.42 -6.88
CA ILE A 57 -1.83 -11.12 -6.77
C ILE A 57 -2.61 -10.61 -5.57
N VAL A 58 -1.99 -10.55 -4.39
CA VAL A 58 -2.69 -10.08 -3.18
C VAL A 58 -2.97 -8.58 -3.23
N ALA A 59 -2.11 -7.77 -3.85
CA ALA A 59 -2.36 -6.35 -4.05
C ALA A 59 -3.55 -6.09 -5.00
N VAL A 60 -3.67 -6.86 -6.06
CA VAL A 60 -4.81 -6.81 -7.00
C VAL A 60 -6.09 -7.24 -6.31
N THR A 61 -6.08 -8.39 -5.64
CA THR A 61 -7.27 -8.95 -4.98
C THR A 61 -7.74 -8.06 -3.83
N GLY A 62 -6.83 -7.55 -3.00
CA GLY A 62 -7.16 -6.58 -1.96
C GLY A 62 -7.82 -5.32 -2.53
N SER A 63 -7.20 -4.71 -3.54
CA SER A 63 -7.77 -3.52 -4.18
C SER A 63 -9.14 -3.79 -4.81
N GLN A 64 -9.35 -4.99 -5.37
CA GLN A 64 -10.64 -5.39 -5.93
C GLN A 64 -11.72 -5.51 -4.85
N VAL A 65 -11.35 -6.04 -3.67
CA VAL A 65 -12.25 -6.07 -2.51
C VAL A 65 -12.61 -4.66 -2.07
N GLY A 66 -11.65 -3.75 -1.97
CA GLY A 66 -11.89 -2.33 -1.63
C GLY A 66 -12.81 -1.65 -2.64
N TYR A 67 -12.58 -1.84 -3.94
CA TYR A 67 -13.44 -1.33 -5.02
C TYR A 67 -14.88 -1.87 -4.90
N TRP A 68 -15.03 -3.18 -4.74
CA TRP A 68 -16.35 -3.81 -4.62
C TRP A 68 -17.11 -3.33 -3.38
N PHE A 69 -16.41 -3.16 -2.26
CA PHE A 69 -16.97 -2.59 -1.04
C PHE A 69 -17.48 -1.17 -1.29
N GLY A 70 -16.70 -0.32 -1.96
CA GLY A 70 -17.09 1.02 -2.35
C GLY A 70 -18.31 1.04 -3.28
N ALA A 71 -18.30 0.20 -4.31
CA ALA A 71 -19.41 0.10 -5.27
C ALA A 71 -20.72 -0.36 -4.62
N LYS A 72 -20.66 -1.31 -3.68
CA LYS A 72 -21.84 -1.89 -3.05
C LYS A 72 -22.40 -1.05 -1.90
N TYR A 73 -21.52 -0.51 -1.07
CA TYR A 73 -21.92 0.15 0.18
C TYR A 73 -21.68 1.67 0.17
N GLY A 74 -20.98 2.20 -0.82
CA GLY A 74 -20.53 3.59 -0.85
C GLY A 74 -21.66 4.59 -0.65
N ARG A 75 -22.78 4.46 -1.37
CA ARG A 75 -23.94 5.36 -1.24
C ARG A 75 -24.52 5.38 0.18
N LYS A 76 -24.48 4.26 0.91
CA LYS A 76 -24.97 4.18 2.30
C LYS A 76 -24.01 4.83 3.30
N LEU A 77 -22.72 4.82 2.98
CA LEU A 77 -21.67 5.42 3.82
C LEU A 77 -21.67 6.95 3.73
N PHE A 78 -22.08 7.52 2.59
CA PHE A 78 -22.19 8.98 2.40
C PHE A 78 -23.37 9.63 3.10
N ASN A 79 -24.44 8.90 3.34
CA ASN A 79 -25.62 9.43 4.05
C ASN A 79 -25.42 9.55 5.57
N ARG A 80 -24.21 9.26 6.08
CA ARG A 80 -23.85 9.48 7.49
C ARG A 80 -23.07 10.79 7.60
N PRO A 81 -23.59 11.81 8.31
CA PRO A 81 -22.93 13.13 8.44
C PRO A 81 -21.56 13.06 9.11
N ASP A 82 -21.24 11.99 9.84
CA ASP A 82 -19.98 11.81 10.58
C ASP A 82 -19.00 10.86 9.91
N GLY A 83 -19.10 10.63 8.60
CA GLY A 83 -18.23 9.75 7.83
C GLY A 83 -16.79 10.24 7.76
N ARG A 84 -15.94 9.85 8.72
CA ARG A 84 -14.54 10.31 8.86
C ARG A 84 -13.66 9.93 7.67
N PHE A 85 -13.94 8.83 6.98
CA PHE A 85 -13.15 8.31 5.87
C PHE A 85 -13.74 8.62 4.50
N PHE A 86 -15.07 8.74 4.37
CA PHE A 86 -15.76 9.00 3.12
C PHE A 86 -16.57 10.29 3.24
N THR A 87 -15.95 11.39 2.84
CA THR A 87 -16.64 12.68 2.75
C THR A 87 -16.92 13.01 1.29
N GLN A 88 -17.96 13.80 1.04
CA GLN A 88 -18.28 14.28 -0.32
C GLN A 88 -17.08 14.95 -0.96
N SER A 89 -16.32 15.74 -0.19
CA SER A 89 -15.09 16.38 -0.67
C SER A 89 -14.04 15.40 -1.23
N LYS A 90 -13.90 14.20 -0.65
CA LYS A 90 -12.97 13.18 -1.15
C LYS A 90 -13.45 12.54 -2.45
N VAL A 91 -14.77 12.41 -2.62
CA VAL A 91 -15.36 11.95 -3.89
C VAL A 91 -15.12 12.97 -4.98
N ASP A 92 -15.46 14.24 -4.72
CA ASP A 92 -15.28 15.34 -5.66
C ASP A 92 -13.79 15.48 -6.05
N ALA A 93 -12.88 15.31 -5.07
CA ALA A 93 -11.44 15.31 -5.33
C ALA A 93 -11.03 14.12 -6.22
N THR A 94 -11.62 12.94 -6.01
CA THR A 94 -11.37 11.76 -6.84
C THR A 94 -11.88 11.95 -8.25
N GLU A 95 -13.08 12.48 -8.42
CA GLU A 95 -13.64 12.80 -9.74
C GLU A 95 -12.77 13.82 -10.48
N LYS A 96 -12.32 14.89 -9.82
CA LYS A 96 -11.37 15.86 -10.38
C LYS A 96 -10.04 15.20 -10.77
N TRP A 97 -9.52 14.32 -9.93
CA TRP A 97 -8.29 13.57 -10.22
C TRP A 97 -8.44 12.68 -11.46
N LEU A 98 -9.55 11.94 -11.53
CA LEU A 98 -9.86 11.04 -12.65
C LEU A 98 -10.11 11.81 -13.95
N SER A 99 -10.76 12.98 -13.89
CA SER A 99 -10.98 13.84 -15.06
C SER A 99 -9.70 14.49 -15.57
N LYS A 100 -8.82 14.90 -14.65
CA LYS A 100 -7.54 15.56 -14.99
C LYS A 100 -6.53 14.62 -15.66
N TYR A 101 -6.38 13.41 -15.14
CA TYR A 101 -5.36 12.46 -15.61
C TYR A 101 -5.91 11.33 -16.48
N GLY A 102 -7.22 11.21 -16.58
CA GLY A 102 -7.92 10.06 -17.16
C GLY A 102 -7.88 8.84 -16.23
N THR A 103 -8.92 8.02 -16.27
CA THR A 103 -9.12 6.90 -15.33
C THR A 103 -7.89 5.99 -15.18
N GLY A 104 -7.27 5.65 -16.32
CA GLY A 104 -6.13 4.71 -16.30
C GLY A 104 -4.90 5.26 -15.59
N LYS A 105 -4.41 6.40 -16.06
CA LYS A 105 -3.23 7.06 -15.47
C LYS A 105 -3.48 7.43 -14.01
N ALA A 106 -4.68 7.91 -13.70
CA ALA A 106 -5.06 8.27 -12.34
C ALA A 106 -4.98 7.09 -11.37
N LEU A 107 -5.49 5.91 -11.75
CA LEU A 107 -5.47 4.71 -10.92
C LEU A 107 -4.04 4.17 -10.71
N VAL A 108 -3.19 4.23 -11.75
CA VAL A 108 -1.79 3.81 -11.63
C VAL A 108 -1.00 4.77 -10.75
N LEU A 109 -1.09 6.09 -11.02
CA LEU A 109 -0.36 7.11 -10.27
C LEU A 109 -0.76 7.15 -8.79
N ALA A 110 -2.04 6.96 -8.50
CA ALA A 110 -2.56 6.91 -7.13
C ALA A 110 -1.84 5.88 -6.25
N ARG A 111 -1.33 4.78 -6.83
CA ARG A 111 -0.61 3.75 -6.08
C ARG A 111 0.74 4.19 -5.52
N PHE A 112 1.34 5.22 -6.11
CA PHE A 112 2.62 5.78 -5.65
C PHE A 112 2.43 6.85 -4.57
N ILE A 113 1.19 7.20 -4.24
CA ILE A 113 0.87 8.17 -3.19
C ILE A 113 0.22 7.41 -2.02
N PRO A 114 0.90 7.25 -0.87
CA PRO A 114 0.50 6.33 0.20
C PRO A 114 -0.97 6.45 0.64
N PHE A 115 -1.45 7.65 0.93
CA PHE A 115 -2.84 7.86 1.35
C PHE A 115 -3.84 7.68 0.22
N VAL A 116 -3.48 8.10 -1.00
CA VAL A 116 -4.37 8.05 -2.16
C VAL A 116 -4.61 6.61 -2.59
N ARG A 117 -3.58 5.75 -2.58
CA ARG A 117 -3.69 4.35 -3.02
C ARG A 117 -4.70 3.53 -2.22
N THR A 118 -4.82 3.80 -0.92
CA THR A 118 -5.76 3.07 -0.07
C THR A 118 -7.20 3.55 -0.30
N LEU A 119 -7.38 4.85 -0.48
CA LEU A 119 -8.69 5.47 -0.66
C LEU A 119 -9.22 5.35 -2.09
N ILE A 120 -8.34 5.33 -3.10
CA ILE A 120 -8.75 5.33 -4.51
C ILE A 120 -9.58 4.09 -4.89
N ASN A 121 -9.31 2.94 -4.27
CA ASN A 121 -10.00 1.70 -4.57
C ASN A 121 -11.50 1.78 -4.23
N PRO A 122 -11.91 2.05 -2.97
CA PRO A 122 -13.32 2.22 -2.66
C PRO A 122 -13.92 3.46 -3.34
N LEU A 123 -13.18 4.57 -3.46
CA LEU A 123 -13.68 5.77 -4.15
C LEU A 123 -13.96 5.52 -5.64
N ALA A 124 -13.12 4.73 -6.31
CA ALA A 124 -13.36 4.32 -7.69
C ALA A 124 -14.67 3.51 -7.84
N GLY A 125 -14.98 2.67 -6.86
CA GLY A 125 -16.24 1.95 -6.78
C GLY A 125 -17.45 2.88 -6.55
N ILE A 126 -17.30 3.88 -5.70
CA ILE A 126 -18.32 4.87 -5.37
C ILE A 126 -18.66 5.75 -6.58
N VAL A 127 -17.63 6.25 -7.26
CA VAL A 127 -17.74 7.07 -8.48
C VAL A 127 -18.30 6.28 -9.67
N GLY A 128 -18.35 4.94 -9.56
CA GLY A 128 -18.96 4.07 -10.58
C GLY A 128 -18.05 3.79 -11.77
N ILE A 129 -16.73 3.76 -11.57
CA ILE A 129 -15.81 3.31 -12.63
C ILE A 129 -16.18 1.87 -13.02
N PRO A 130 -16.33 1.55 -14.32
CA PRO A 130 -16.66 0.19 -14.77
C PRO A 130 -15.64 -0.83 -14.25
N ALA A 131 -16.10 -1.94 -13.65
CA ALA A 131 -15.25 -2.95 -13.03
C ALA A 131 -14.15 -3.50 -13.98
N LYS A 132 -14.48 -3.72 -15.26
CA LYS A 132 -13.51 -4.16 -16.28
C LYS A 132 -12.39 -3.15 -16.49
N LYS A 133 -12.71 -1.85 -16.45
CA LYS A 133 -11.72 -0.79 -16.60
C LYS A 133 -10.88 -0.66 -15.34
N PHE A 134 -11.52 -0.77 -14.17
CA PHE A 134 -10.82 -0.75 -12.89
C PHE A 134 -9.82 -1.91 -12.78
N ILE A 135 -10.24 -3.16 -13.01
CA ILE A 135 -9.36 -4.34 -12.85
C ILE A 135 -8.15 -4.28 -13.78
N PHE A 136 -8.33 -3.85 -15.04
CA PHE A 136 -7.22 -3.73 -15.99
C PHE A 136 -6.13 -2.78 -15.47
N TRP A 137 -6.50 -1.57 -15.07
CA TRP A 137 -5.54 -0.58 -14.56
C TRP A 137 -5.04 -0.92 -13.16
N ASN A 138 -5.87 -1.60 -12.36
CA ASN A 138 -5.50 -2.14 -11.06
C ASN A 138 -4.38 -3.17 -11.18
N VAL A 139 -4.49 -4.13 -12.10
CA VAL A 139 -3.46 -5.14 -12.37
C VAL A 139 -2.16 -4.46 -12.80
N LEU A 140 -2.23 -3.57 -13.81
CA LEU A 140 -1.05 -2.86 -14.30
C LEU A 140 -0.35 -2.08 -13.18
N GLY A 141 -1.10 -1.28 -12.43
CA GLY A 141 -0.55 -0.48 -11.33
C GLY A 141 -0.01 -1.33 -10.19
N ALA A 142 -0.67 -2.44 -9.84
CA ALA A 142 -0.21 -3.36 -8.81
C ALA A 142 1.10 -4.04 -9.19
N VAL A 143 1.21 -4.52 -10.43
CA VAL A 143 2.43 -5.14 -10.94
C VAL A 143 3.57 -4.12 -10.93
N VAL A 144 3.39 -2.95 -11.56
CA VAL A 144 4.45 -1.94 -11.62
C VAL A 144 4.92 -1.52 -10.21
N TRP A 145 3.98 -1.29 -9.29
CA TRP A 145 4.31 -0.89 -7.93
C TRP A 145 5.02 -2.00 -7.15
N THR A 146 4.45 -3.22 -7.09
CA THR A 146 5.02 -4.31 -6.30
C THR A 146 6.38 -4.75 -6.84
N GLN A 147 6.50 -4.93 -8.17
CA GLN A 147 7.76 -5.32 -8.81
C GLN A 147 8.82 -4.25 -8.65
N GLY A 148 8.44 -2.97 -8.76
CA GLY A 148 9.36 -1.85 -8.56
C GLY A 148 9.93 -1.83 -7.14
N VAL A 149 9.06 -1.89 -6.13
CA VAL A 149 9.49 -1.81 -4.72
C VAL A 149 10.25 -3.06 -4.28
N ILE A 150 9.75 -4.26 -4.58
CA ILE A 150 10.43 -5.53 -4.27
C ILE A 150 11.75 -5.61 -5.02
N GLY A 151 11.76 -5.25 -6.32
CA GLY A 151 12.94 -5.29 -7.16
C GLY A 151 14.06 -4.37 -6.66
N LEU A 152 13.72 -3.15 -6.23
CA LEU A 152 14.69 -2.24 -5.61
C LEU A 152 15.27 -2.84 -4.32
N GLY A 153 14.44 -3.41 -3.45
CA GLY A 153 14.90 -4.09 -2.23
C GLY A 153 15.80 -5.27 -2.56
N TYR A 154 15.39 -6.12 -3.49
CA TYR A 154 16.15 -7.30 -3.91
C TYR A 154 17.53 -6.93 -4.48
N LEU A 155 17.58 -5.98 -5.41
CA LEU A 155 18.82 -5.51 -6.03
C LEU A 155 19.76 -4.87 -5.01
N LEU A 156 19.22 -4.10 -4.05
CA LEU A 156 20.03 -3.53 -2.99
C LEU A 156 20.61 -4.63 -2.09
N GLY A 157 19.80 -5.61 -1.72
CA GLY A 157 20.24 -6.76 -0.92
C GLY A 157 21.33 -7.57 -1.61
N GLU A 158 21.23 -7.80 -2.92
CA GLU A 158 22.29 -8.48 -3.68
C GLU A 158 23.59 -7.67 -3.73
N LYS A 159 23.51 -6.36 -3.95
CA LYS A 159 24.70 -5.48 -4.00
C LYS A 159 25.42 -5.38 -2.65
N LEU A 160 24.69 -5.48 -1.55
CA LEU A 160 25.24 -5.40 -0.19
C LEU A 160 25.62 -6.77 0.41
N LYS A 161 25.55 -7.82 -0.39
CA LYS A 161 25.97 -9.17 0.00
C LYS A 161 27.44 -9.15 0.47
N GLY A 162 27.67 -9.59 1.71
CA GLY A 162 28.99 -9.54 2.35
C GLY A 162 29.27 -8.26 3.16
N SER A 163 28.43 -7.26 3.13
CA SER A 163 28.57 -6.02 3.92
C SER A 163 27.31 -5.72 4.74
N VAL A 164 26.57 -6.77 5.10
CA VAL A 164 25.23 -6.70 5.72
C VAL A 164 25.26 -5.90 7.02
N ASP A 165 26.21 -6.21 7.92
CA ASP A 165 26.26 -5.58 9.25
C ASP A 165 26.61 -4.09 9.17
N LYS A 166 27.40 -3.69 8.18
CA LYS A 166 27.93 -2.33 8.09
C LYS A 166 26.96 -1.35 7.41
N TYR A 167 26.26 -1.78 6.37
CA TYR A 167 25.47 -0.87 5.53
C TYR A 167 24.00 -1.25 5.43
N LEU A 168 23.68 -2.54 5.37
CA LEU A 168 22.33 -2.99 5.12
C LEU A 168 21.41 -2.75 6.33
N LEU A 169 21.85 -3.11 7.54
CA LEU A 169 21.06 -2.90 8.75
C LEU A 169 20.77 -1.42 9.02
N PRO A 170 21.74 -0.48 8.91
CA PRO A 170 21.47 0.95 9.01
C PRO A 170 20.48 1.47 7.94
N VAL A 171 20.59 1.00 6.69
CA VAL A 171 19.70 1.42 5.60
C VAL A 171 18.28 0.90 5.83
N VAL A 172 18.13 -0.37 6.19
CA VAL A 172 16.83 -0.97 6.52
C VAL A 172 16.22 -0.26 7.74
N GLY A 173 17.01 -0.01 8.77
CA GLY A 173 16.59 0.73 9.96
C GLY A 173 16.10 2.15 9.61
N LEU A 174 16.84 2.87 8.76
CA LEU A 174 16.44 4.19 8.29
C LEU A 174 15.11 4.16 7.51
N ILE A 175 14.93 3.17 6.63
CA ILE A 175 13.70 3.00 5.86
C ILE A 175 12.52 2.75 6.80
N ILE A 176 12.68 1.89 7.81
CA ILE A 176 11.65 1.63 8.81
C ILE A 176 11.30 2.92 9.56
N ILE A 177 12.31 3.67 10.03
CA ILE A 177 12.11 4.93 10.76
C ILE A 177 11.34 5.93 9.87
N VAL A 178 11.81 6.18 8.65
CA VAL A 178 11.18 7.13 7.72
C VAL A 178 9.73 6.74 7.40
N SER A 179 9.42 5.46 7.39
CA SER A 179 8.06 4.97 7.09
C SER A 179 7.14 4.95 8.29
N VAL A 180 7.65 4.63 9.48
CA VAL A 180 6.85 4.53 10.71
C VAL A 180 6.64 5.89 11.36
N VAL A 181 7.62 6.79 11.31
CA VAL A 181 7.56 8.11 11.96
C VAL A 181 6.36 8.94 11.50
N PRO A 182 6.06 9.12 10.20
CA PRO A 182 4.88 9.88 9.76
C PRO A 182 3.57 9.28 10.28
N VAL A 183 3.44 7.96 10.25
CA VAL A 183 2.26 7.23 10.76
C VAL A 183 2.12 7.41 12.26
N ALA A 184 3.22 7.32 13.01
CA ALA A 184 3.24 7.53 14.45
C ALA A 184 2.85 8.99 14.81
N ILE A 185 3.42 9.98 14.10
CA ILE A 185 3.11 11.40 14.32
C ILE A 185 1.61 11.65 14.10
N GLU A 186 1.03 11.12 13.03
CA GLU A 186 -0.38 11.30 12.70
C GLU A 186 -1.28 10.64 13.75
N PHE A 187 -0.93 9.44 14.21
CA PHE A 187 -1.60 8.73 15.30
C PHE A 187 -1.56 9.51 16.60
N PHE A 188 -0.39 10.05 16.98
CA PHE A 188 -0.25 10.86 18.21
C PHE A 188 -0.99 12.19 18.12
N ARG A 189 -1.00 12.86 16.96
CA ARG A 189 -1.78 14.10 16.75
C ARG A 189 -3.27 13.83 16.89
N GLU A 190 -3.79 12.74 16.35
CA GLU A 190 -5.20 12.38 16.52
C GLU A 190 -5.55 12.03 17.96
N TRP A 191 -4.63 11.38 18.68
CA TRP A 191 -4.85 11.04 20.09
C TRP A 191 -4.84 12.27 20.99
N SER A 192 -3.95 13.23 20.71
CA SER A 192 -3.87 14.50 21.44
C SER A 192 -5.11 15.38 21.24
N THR A 193 -5.64 15.46 20.01
CA THR A 193 -6.86 16.25 19.74
C THR A 193 -8.11 15.68 20.40
N ARG A 194 -8.15 14.38 20.66
CA ARG A 194 -9.28 13.76 21.40
C ARG A 194 -9.31 14.11 22.89
N LYS A 195 -8.15 14.41 23.50
CA LYS A 195 -8.08 14.79 24.92
C LYS A 195 -8.51 16.22 25.21
N HIS A 196 -8.62 17.09 24.20
CA HIS A 196 -9.03 18.49 24.38
C HIS A 196 -10.54 18.73 24.15
N HIS A 197 -11.30 17.70 23.78
CA HIS A 197 -12.75 17.77 23.57
C HIS A 197 -13.57 16.90 24.55
N SER A 198 -12.96 16.39 25.59
CA SER A 198 -13.60 15.79 26.77
C SER A 198 -13.28 16.67 27.98
#